data_ae83df4ac34addd87252933833f18b2d
#
_entry.id   ae83df4ac34addd87252933833f18b2d
#
_cell.length_a   1.000
_cell.length_b   1.000
_cell.length_c   1.000
_cell.angle_alpha   90.00
_cell.angle_beta   90.00
_cell.angle_gamma   90.00
#
_symmetry.space_group_name_H-M   'P 1'
#
loop_
_entity.id
_entity.type
_entity.pdbx_description
1 polymer ?
#
loop_
_entity_poly.entity_id
_entity_poly.type
_entity_poly.pdbx_seq_one_letter_code
_entity_poly.pdbx_strand_id
1 'polypeptide(L)'
;MFQIEKATKLAAKGRIAITGPAGSGKTYTALVIATVLMGDGRILYLDSEARSSEKYADIFDFDILPLAPPYSVKTYLDAIKFAGEQEGYTVVVVDSLSHAWSGEGGALEQVDAAKTKYRGNTYAAWKDVTPTQWKMVEAILQNPKHVIACMRSKMEHVIEKSGDKTSVRKVGMEPIQRAGMEYEFDVVLDMDWDHNAIVSKTRMDSIADLVVNKPDAEFAQKIADWLSSGEAARPEPLAVQEPAVEQEAVNVEEGEAIVEALGERSFTQGDLVALARQSYDFDASQVGAALKAQGHSTFDVENWDSYVEALALYNESIQEANQAHVLT
;
A
#
# COMPACT_ATOMS: atom_id res chain seq x y z
N MET A 1 -18.68 18.95 14.11
CA MET A 1 -18.14 20.13 14.83
C MET A 1 -16.65 19.87 15.02
N PHE A 2 -15.75 20.73 14.55
CA PHE A 2 -14.29 20.55 14.74
C PHE A 2 -13.91 20.94 16.18
N GLN A 3 -13.06 20.13 16.82
CA GLN A 3 -12.57 20.38 18.18
C GLN A 3 -11.04 20.39 18.14
N ILE A 4 -10.42 21.35 18.81
CA ILE A 4 -8.96 21.45 18.95
C ILE A 4 -8.58 20.85 20.29
N GLU A 5 -7.67 19.87 20.26
CA GLU A 5 -7.12 19.22 21.45
C GLU A 5 -5.60 19.36 21.50
N LYS A 6 -5.04 19.37 22.69
CA LYS A 6 -3.58 19.30 22.85
C LYS A 6 -3.10 17.90 22.50
N ALA A 7 -2.11 17.81 21.61
CA ALA A 7 -1.50 16.53 21.26
C ALA A 7 -0.76 15.94 22.46
N THR A 8 -1.03 14.67 22.77
CA THR A 8 -0.30 13.85 23.75
C THR A 8 0.13 12.56 23.08
N LYS A 9 1.31 12.04 23.42
CA LYS A 9 1.73 10.73 22.95
C LYS A 9 0.90 9.68 23.68
N LEU A 10 0.18 8.87 22.93
CA LEU A 10 -0.57 7.72 23.44
C LEU A 10 0.21 6.44 23.18
N ALA A 11 0.05 5.45 24.06
CA ALA A 11 0.46 4.08 23.76
C ALA A 11 -0.27 3.60 22.50
N ALA A 12 0.46 3.05 21.56
CA ALA A 12 -0.06 2.72 20.24
C ALA A 12 0.24 1.28 19.86
N LYS A 13 -0.57 0.76 18.95
CA LYS A 13 -0.26 -0.51 18.29
C LYS A 13 0.66 -0.26 17.10
N GLY A 14 1.81 -0.95 17.07
CA GLY A 14 2.81 -0.78 16.02
C GLY A 14 2.30 -1.23 14.66
N ARG A 15 2.66 -0.46 13.64
CA ARG A 15 2.52 -0.78 12.22
C ARG A 15 3.91 -0.91 11.64
N ILE A 16 4.37 -2.14 11.41
CA ILE A 16 5.75 -2.43 11.04
C ILE A 16 5.75 -3.11 9.67
N ALA A 17 6.54 -2.61 8.74
CA ALA A 17 6.79 -3.25 7.47
C ALA A 17 8.21 -3.82 7.45
N ILE A 18 8.35 -5.03 6.90
CA ILE A 18 9.65 -5.67 6.68
C ILE A 18 9.72 -6.02 5.20
N THR A 19 10.62 -5.37 4.47
CA THR A 19 10.80 -5.60 3.04
C THR A 19 12.11 -6.31 2.77
N GLY A 20 12.24 -6.98 1.64
CA GLY A 20 13.50 -7.61 1.27
C GLY A 20 13.34 -8.76 0.28
N PRO A 21 14.46 -9.19 -0.35
CA PRO A 21 14.46 -10.31 -1.29
C PRO A 21 14.18 -11.65 -0.60
N ALA A 22 13.98 -12.69 -1.41
CA ALA A 22 13.89 -14.06 -0.88
C ALA A 22 15.18 -14.42 -0.13
N GLY A 23 15.04 -15.05 1.04
CA GLY A 23 16.17 -15.46 1.87
C GLY A 23 16.81 -14.36 2.74
N SER A 24 16.29 -13.12 2.71
CA SER A 24 16.83 -12.02 3.53
C SER A 24 16.54 -12.12 5.04
N GLY A 25 15.68 -13.06 5.47
CA GLY A 25 15.34 -13.24 6.89
C GLY A 25 14.08 -12.51 7.35
N LYS A 26 13.22 -12.00 6.45
CA LYS A 26 11.97 -11.29 6.79
C LYS A 26 11.10 -12.03 7.80
N THR A 27 10.77 -13.30 7.48
CA THR A 27 9.93 -14.15 8.32
C THR A 27 10.50 -14.31 9.72
N TYR A 28 11.80 -14.59 9.84
CA TYR A 28 12.48 -14.74 11.12
C TYR A 28 12.46 -13.43 11.92
N THR A 29 12.81 -12.31 11.28
CA THR A 29 12.79 -10.98 11.91
C THR A 29 11.39 -10.58 12.34
N ALA A 30 10.36 -10.89 11.53
CA ALA A 30 8.97 -10.65 11.89
C ALA A 30 8.56 -11.42 13.15
N LEU A 31 8.95 -12.70 13.27
CA LEU A 31 8.67 -13.52 14.43
C LEU A 31 9.44 -13.06 15.68
N VAL A 32 10.69 -12.63 15.54
CA VAL A 32 11.46 -12.02 16.65
C VAL A 32 10.74 -10.79 17.20
N ILE A 33 10.36 -9.88 16.32
CA ILE A 33 9.66 -8.64 16.71
C ILE A 33 8.28 -8.99 17.29
N ALA A 34 7.54 -9.89 16.65
CA ALA A 34 6.22 -10.32 17.11
C ALA A 34 6.27 -10.93 18.52
N THR A 35 7.28 -11.76 18.80
CA THR A 35 7.47 -12.39 20.12
C THR A 35 7.66 -11.37 21.24
N VAL A 36 8.37 -10.28 20.96
CA VAL A 36 8.54 -9.22 21.97
C VAL A 36 7.27 -8.38 22.11
N LEU A 37 6.57 -8.10 21.00
CA LEU A 37 5.35 -7.28 21.02
C LEU A 37 4.12 -8.02 21.56
N MET A 38 4.11 -9.35 21.55
CA MET A 38 2.93 -10.10 21.97
C MET A 38 2.63 -9.96 23.48
N GLY A 39 3.65 -9.70 24.33
CA GLY A 39 3.46 -9.66 25.78
C GLY A 39 2.85 -10.96 26.30
N ASP A 40 1.77 -10.87 27.06
CA ASP A 40 1.00 -12.03 27.56
C ASP A 40 0.01 -12.60 26.54
N GLY A 41 -0.05 -12.06 25.33
CA GLY A 41 -0.95 -12.52 24.27
C GLY A 41 -0.31 -13.55 23.37
N ARG A 42 -0.88 -13.71 22.18
CA ARG A 42 -0.46 -14.69 21.16
C ARG A 42 -0.23 -14.01 19.82
N ILE A 43 0.50 -14.66 18.93
CA ILE A 43 0.76 -14.24 17.57
C ILE A 43 -0.17 -15.00 16.63
N LEU A 44 -0.92 -14.27 15.78
CA LEU A 44 -1.64 -14.84 14.65
C LEU A 44 -0.89 -14.52 13.36
N TYR A 45 -0.44 -15.58 12.68
CA TYR A 45 0.37 -15.47 11.46
C TYR A 45 -0.47 -15.79 10.22
N LEU A 46 -0.69 -14.81 9.36
CA LEU A 46 -1.37 -14.94 8.08
C LEU A 46 -0.33 -15.35 7.03
N ASP A 47 -0.32 -16.62 6.66
CA ASP A 47 0.71 -17.21 5.77
C ASP A 47 0.16 -17.45 4.37
N SER A 48 0.70 -16.73 3.39
CA SER A 48 0.49 -16.97 1.97
C SER A 48 1.71 -17.57 1.26
N GLU A 49 2.77 -17.91 2.02
CA GLU A 49 4.03 -18.47 1.53
C GLU A 49 4.06 -20.01 1.64
N ALA A 50 2.91 -20.65 1.38
CA ALA A 50 2.76 -22.10 1.39
C ALA A 50 3.21 -22.76 2.72
N ARG A 51 2.82 -22.15 3.85
CA ARG A 51 3.13 -22.61 5.22
C ARG A 51 4.65 -22.65 5.51
N SER A 52 5.42 -21.79 4.85
CA SER A 52 6.88 -21.75 5.06
C SER A 52 7.26 -21.30 6.47
N SER A 53 6.39 -20.54 7.13
CA SER A 53 6.55 -20.07 8.51
C SER A 53 6.56 -21.23 9.52
N GLU A 54 5.88 -22.34 9.26
CA GLU A 54 5.84 -23.51 10.15
C GLU A 54 7.22 -24.12 10.45
N LYS A 55 8.21 -23.86 9.58
CA LYS A 55 9.59 -24.29 9.81
C LYS A 55 10.26 -23.62 11.02
N TYR A 56 9.62 -22.59 11.56
CA TYR A 56 10.07 -21.85 12.73
C TYR A 56 9.26 -22.17 13.99
N ALA A 57 8.31 -23.12 13.93
CA ALA A 57 7.43 -23.46 15.04
C ALA A 57 8.16 -24.18 16.21
N ASP A 58 9.37 -24.64 15.99
CA ASP A 58 10.27 -25.16 17.03
C ASP A 58 11.03 -24.06 17.79
N ILE A 59 11.03 -22.83 17.28
CA ILE A 59 11.73 -21.67 17.83
C ILE A 59 10.76 -20.64 18.40
N PHE A 60 9.62 -20.43 17.72
CA PHE A 60 8.63 -19.40 18.05
C PHE A 60 7.24 -20.02 18.27
N ASP A 61 6.50 -19.47 19.22
CA ASP A 61 5.11 -19.88 19.50
C ASP A 61 4.15 -18.94 18.76
N PHE A 62 3.44 -19.46 17.75
CA PHE A 62 2.46 -18.73 16.97
C PHE A 62 1.42 -19.65 16.35
N ASP A 63 0.22 -19.12 16.13
CA ASP A 63 -0.82 -19.79 15.37
C ASP A 63 -0.85 -19.28 13.93
N ILE A 64 -1.21 -20.16 13.00
CA ILE A 64 -1.19 -19.87 11.58
C ILE A 64 -2.61 -19.82 11.01
N LEU A 65 -2.90 -18.78 10.23
CA LEU A 65 -4.04 -18.68 9.32
C LEU A 65 -3.51 -18.80 7.89
N PRO A 66 -3.58 -19.98 7.26
CA PRO A 66 -3.09 -20.17 5.92
C PRO A 66 -3.99 -19.46 4.90
N LEU A 67 -3.39 -18.65 4.03
CA LEU A 67 -4.06 -18.03 2.89
C LEU A 67 -3.71 -18.81 1.62
N ALA A 68 -4.74 -19.19 0.88
CA ALA A 68 -4.61 -19.89 -0.40
C ALA A 68 -5.05 -18.99 -1.57
N PRO A 69 -4.58 -19.26 -2.79
CA PRO A 69 -5.09 -18.57 -3.98
C PRO A 69 -6.61 -18.74 -4.14
N PRO A 70 -7.32 -17.74 -4.67
CA PRO A 70 -6.80 -16.49 -5.20
C PRO A 70 -6.45 -15.49 -4.08
N TYR A 71 -5.29 -14.86 -4.19
CA TYR A 71 -4.78 -13.86 -3.25
C TYR A 71 -5.40 -12.48 -3.50
N SER A 72 -6.72 -12.42 -3.58
CA SER A 72 -7.40 -11.17 -3.88
C SER A 72 -7.19 -10.14 -2.76
N VAL A 73 -7.24 -8.86 -3.10
CA VAL A 73 -7.20 -7.77 -2.11
C VAL A 73 -8.31 -7.94 -1.07
N LYS A 74 -9.48 -8.44 -1.51
CA LYS A 74 -10.60 -8.73 -0.61
C LYS A 74 -10.29 -9.87 0.37
N THR A 75 -9.62 -10.93 -0.07
CA THR A 75 -9.20 -12.04 0.79
C THR A 75 -8.30 -11.54 1.92
N TYR A 76 -7.34 -10.67 1.60
CA TYR A 76 -6.46 -10.07 2.61
C TYR A 76 -7.21 -9.11 3.53
N LEU A 77 -8.09 -8.27 2.99
CA LEU A 77 -8.95 -7.40 3.80
C LEU A 77 -9.75 -8.20 4.83
N ASP A 78 -10.40 -9.27 4.39
CA ASP A 78 -11.25 -10.11 5.24
C ASP A 78 -10.40 -10.85 6.29
N ALA A 79 -9.23 -11.38 5.91
CA ALA A 79 -8.31 -12.06 6.82
C ALA A 79 -7.74 -11.12 7.89
N ILE A 80 -7.36 -9.90 7.52
CA ILE A 80 -6.83 -8.89 8.45
C ILE A 80 -7.91 -8.44 9.44
N LYS A 81 -9.15 -8.24 8.98
CA LYS A 81 -10.29 -7.93 9.84
C LYS A 81 -10.59 -9.09 10.80
N PHE A 82 -10.72 -10.30 10.26
CA PHE A 82 -10.90 -11.50 11.07
C PHE A 82 -9.83 -11.64 12.15
N ALA A 83 -8.55 -11.44 11.80
CA ALA A 83 -7.45 -11.48 12.76
C ALA A 83 -7.58 -10.40 13.84
N GLY A 84 -8.06 -9.21 13.49
CA GLY A 84 -8.33 -8.12 14.43
C GLY A 84 -9.39 -8.47 15.48
N GLU A 85 -10.37 -9.28 15.14
CA GLU A 85 -11.50 -9.70 16.00
C GLU A 85 -11.17 -10.87 16.94
N GLN A 86 -10.07 -11.60 16.67
CA GLN A 86 -9.76 -12.81 17.48
C GLN A 86 -9.26 -12.44 18.87
N GLU A 87 -9.91 -12.93 19.90
CA GLU A 87 -9.49 -12.74 21.29
C GLU A 87 -8.20 -13.50 21.62
N GLY A 88 -7.42 -12.99 22.55
CA GLY A 88 -6.17 -13.61 23.01
C GLY A 88 -4.96 -13.36 22.11
N TYR A 89 -5.15 -12.86 20.88
CA TYR A 89 -4.06 -12.43 20.01
C TYR A 89 -3.77 -10.94 20.18
N THR A 90 -2.51 -10.58 20.23
CA THR A 90 -2.03 -9.19 20.38
C THR A 90 -1.20 -8.72 19.20
N VAL A 91 -0.70 -9.67 18.39
CA VAL A 91 0.08 -9.40 17.18
C VAL A 91 -0.48 -10.18 16.00
N VAL A 92 -0.58 -9.52 14.88
CA VAL A 92 -0.90 -10.10 13.57
C VAL A 92 0.33 -9.94 12.67
N VAL A 93 0.82 -11.04 12.11
CA VAL A 93 1.87 -11.03 11.08
C VAL A 93 1.23 -11.38 9.73
N VAL A 94 1.54 -10.63 8.68
CA VAL A 94 1.06 -10.89 7.31
C VAL A 94 2.26 -11.19 6.43
N ASP A 95 2.43 -12.43 6.01
CA ASP A 95 3.55 -12.87 5.16
C ASP A 95 3.04 -13.76 4.00
N SER A 96 3.02 -13.24 2.80
CA SER A 96 3.52 -11.96 2.31
C SER A 96 2.39 -11.06 1.83
N LEU A 97 2.40 -9.79 2.22
CA LEU A 97 1.45 -8.79 1.71
C LEU A 97 1.63 -8.56 0.19
N SER A 98 2.79 -8.90 -0.38
CA SER A 98 3.05 -8.79 -1.82
C SER A 98 2.16 -9.68 -2.69
N HIS A 99 1.63 -10.79 -2.16
CA HIS A 99 0.72 -11.63 -2.92
C HIS A 99 -0.63 -10.95 -3.17
N ALA A 100 -1.11 -10.07 -2.24
CA ALA A 100 -2.29 -9.25 -2.49
C ALA A 100 -2.13 -8.30 -3.68
N TRP A 101 -0.88 -7.98 -4.05
CA TRP A 101 -0.54 -7.12 -5.17
C TRP A 101 -0.32 -7.90 -6.47
N SER A 102 0.66 -8.80 -6.48
CA SER A 102 1.17 -9.50 -7.67
C SER A 102 1.01 -11.03 -7.64
N GLY A 103 0.34 -11.58 -6.62
CA GLY A 103 -0.02 -13.00 -6.59
C GLY A 103 -1.21 -13.33 -7.49
N GLU A 104 -1.50 -14.62 -7.63
CA GLU A 104 -2.67 -15.13 -8.38
C GLU A 104 -3.95 -14.53 -7.81
N GLY A 105 -4.73 -13.84 -8.65
CA GLY A 105 -5.93 -13.09 -8.25
C GLY A 105 -5.64 -11.78 -7.50
N GLY A 106 -4.38 -11.36 -7.37
CA GLY A 106 -3.97 -10.11 -6.74
C GLY A 106 -4.41 -8.85 -7.49
N ALA A 107 -4.08 -7.68 -6.94
CA ALA A 107 -4.55 -6.39 -7.47
C ALA A 107 -4.22 -6.20 -8.96
N LEU A 108 -3.01 -6.58 -9.41
CA LEU A 108 -2.60 -6.44 -10.81
C LEU A 108 -3.46 -7.30 -11.74
N GLU A 109 -3.71 -8.56 -11.40
CA GLU A 109 -4.58 -9.43 -12.20
C GLU A 109 -6.04 -8.96 -12.19
N GLN A 110 -6.52 -8.43 -11.06
CA GLN A 110 -7.87 -7.86 -10.97
C GLN A 110 -8.01 -6.64 -11.90
N VAL A 111 -7.00 -5.78 -11.96
CA VAL A 111 -6.96 -4.66 -12.90
C VAL A 111 -6.93 -5.15 -14.34
N ASP A 112 -6.11 -6.18 -14.65
CA ASP A 112 -6.05 -6.74 -15.99
C ASP A 112 -7.39 -7.35 -16.42
N ALA A 113 -8.07 -8.04 -15.53
CA ALA A 113 -9.42 -8.55 -15.80
C ALA A 113 -10.45 -7.44 -16.03
N ALA A 114 -10.36 -6.37 -15.21
CA ALA A 114 -11.26 -5.22 -15.34
C ALA A 114 -11.04 -4.40 -16.62
N LYS A 115 -9.86 -4.44 -17.25
CA LYS A 115 -9.58 -3.75 -18.53
C LYS A 115 -10.60 -4.03 -19.62
N THR A 116 -11.13 -5.26 -19.67
CA THR A 116 -12.14 -5.64 -20.67
C THR A 116 -13.40 -4.77 -20.56
N LYS A 117 -13.84 -4.45 -19.33
CA LYS A 117 -14.97 -3.56 -19.04
C LYS A 117 -14.70 -2.14 -19.54
N TYR A 118 -13.46 -1.71 -19.50
CA TYR A 118 -13.03 -0.34 -19.82
C TYR A 118 -12.33 -0.25 -21.19
N ARG A 119 -12.66 -1.14 -22.14
CA ARG A 119 -12.12 -1.13 -23.51
C ARG A 119 -10.58 -1.09 -23.60
N GLY A 120 -9.91 -1.75 -22.65
CA GLY A 120 -8.46 -1.79 -22.57
C GLY A 120 -7.82 -0.67 -21.70
N ASN A 121 -8.59 0.29 -21.20
CA ASN A 121 -8.07 1.39 -20.38
C ASN A 121 -7.68 0.89 -18.98
N THR A 122 -6.38 0.76 -18.73
CA THR A 122 -5.81 0.32 -17.44
C THR A 122 -6.12 1.30 -16.30
N TYR A 123 -6.04 2.60 -16.57
CA TYR A 123 -6.30 3.63 -15.55
C TYR A 123 -7.75 3.57 -15.05
N ALA A 124 -8.71 3.44 -15.97
CA ALA A 124 -10.11 3.28 -15.61
C ALA A 124 -10.36 1.97 -14.85
N ALA A 125 -9.66 0.89 -15.17
CA ALA A 125 -9.78 -0.38 -14.49
C ALA A 125 -9.35 -0.32 -13.01
N TRP A 126 -8.43 0.57 -12.65
CA TRP A 126 -8.06 0.81 -11.25
C TRP A 126 -9.21 1.32 -10.38
N LYS A 127 -10.26 1.93 -10.97
CA LYS A 127 -11.46 2.37 -10.22
C LYS A 127 -12.13 1.19 -9.50
N ASP A 128 -12.06 0.00 -10.07
CA ASP A 128 -12.69 -1.19 -9.49
C ASP A 128 -11.86 -1.81 -8.35
N VAL A 129 -10.54 -1.66 -8.37
CA VAL A 129 -9.61 -2.32 -7.43
C VAL A 129 -9.18 -1.40 -6.29
N THR A 130 -8.93 -0.13 -6.60
CA THR A 130 -8.42 0.87 -5.64
C THR A 130 -9.25 1.00 -4.36
N PRO A 131 -10.61 1.04 -4.41
CA PRO A 131 -11.40 1.18 -3.18
C PRO A 131 -11.20 0.02 -2.19
N THR A 132 -11.10 -1.22 -2.70
CA THR A 132 -10.86 -2.39 -1.85
C THR A 132 -9.44 -2.39 -1.29
N GLN A 133 -8.46 -1.93 -2.08
CA GLN A 133 -7.09 -1.80 -1.63
C GLN A 133 -6.95 -0.76 -0.49
N TRP A 134 -7.62 0.40 -0.62
CA TRP A 134 -7.66 1.38 0.46
C TRP A 134 -8.28 0.82 1.73
N LYS A 135 -9.38 0.06 1.63
CA LYS A 135 -9.99 -0.61 2.78
C LYS A 135 -9.04 -1.63 3.42
N MET A 136 -8.20 -2.31 2.65
CA MET A 136 -7.19 -3.23 3.17
C MET A 136 -6.11 -2.47 3.95
N VAL A 137 -5.62 -1.36 3.42
CA VAL A 137 -4.67 -0.47 4.11
C VAL A 137 -5.29 0.04 5.42
N GLU A 138 -6.51 0.54 5.35
CA GLU A 138 -7.24 1.03 6.53
C GLU A 138 -7.42 -0.08 7.58
N ALA A 139 -7.73 -1.30 7.17
CA ALA A 139 -7.83 -2.44 8.09
C ALA A 139 -6.50 -2.80 8.77
N ILE A 140 -5.35 -2.56 8.11
CA ILE A 140 -4.03 -2.65 8.74
C ILE A 140 -3.87 -1.53 9.77
N LEU A 141 -4.16 -0.29 9.39
CA LEU A 141 -3.93 0.89 10.22
C LEU A 141 -4.82 0.92 11.47
N GLN A 142 -6.09 0.53 11.31
CA GLN A 142 -7.08 0.53 12.39
C GLN A 142 -7.15 -0.80 13.17
N ASN A 143 -6.29 -1.78 12.85
CA ASN A 143 -6.30 -3.05 13.57
C ASN A 143 -6.04 -2.83 15.07
N PRO A 144 -6.85 -3.40 15.99
CA PRO A 144 -6.66 -3.22 17.43
C PRO A 144 -5.39 -3.92 17.98
N LYS A 145 -4.66 -4.62 17.13
CA LYS A 145 -3.45 -5.38 17.45
C LYS A 145 -2.22 -4.76 16.78
N HIS A 146 -1.02 -5.15 17.21
CA HIS A 146 0.18 -4.84 16.44
C HIS A 146 0.11 -5.56 15.09
N VAL A 147 0.49 -4.89 14.01
CA VAL A 147 0.54 -5.50 12.68
C VAL A 147 1.95 -5.41 12.11
N ILE A 148 2.48 -6.57 11.72
CA ILE A 148 3.76 -6.70 11.04
C ILE A 148 3.48 -7.23 9.63
N ALA A 149 3.84 -6.48 8.59
CA ALA A 149 3.64 -6.89 7.21
C ALA A 149 4.98 -7.16 6.52
N CYS A 150 5.18 -8.40 6.07
CA CYS A 150 6.32 -8.77 5.23
C CYS A 150 5.99 -8.51 3.77
N MET A 151 6.90 -7.87 3.05
CA MET A 151 6.80 -7.62 1.62
C MET A 151 8.05 -8.11 0.91
N ARG A 152 7.85 -8.76 -0.23
CA ARG A 152 8.96 -9.08 -1.13
C ARG A 152 9.45 -7.79 -1.77
N SER A 153 10.74 -7.69 -2.06
CA SER A 153 11.28 -6.60 -2.84
C SER A 153 11.96 -7.10 -4.11
N LYS A 154 11.96 -6.25 -5.11
CA LYS A 154 12.71 -6.41 -6.35
C LYS A 154 13.78 -5.33 -6.43
N MET A 155 14.80 -5.57 -7.26
CA MET A 155 15.84 -4.57 -7.51
C MET A 155 15.27 -3.46 -8.38
N GLU A 156 15.30 -2.24 -7.88
CA GLU A 156 14.94 -1.07 -8.65
C GLU A 156 16.10 -0.64 -9.56
N HIS A 157 15.79 -0.41 -10.82
CA HIS A 157 16.72 0.07 -11.82
C HIS A 157 16.22 1.44 -12.31
N VAL A 158 16.99 2.48 -12.05
CA VAL A 158 16.71 3.81 -12.64
C VAL A 158 17.55 3.97 -13.88
N ILE A 159 16.89 4.36 -14.97
CA ILE A 159 17.55 4.68 -16.23
C ILE A 159 17.92 6.18 -16.18
N GLU A 160 19.20 6.46 -15.97
CA GLU A 160 19.71 7.82 -16.03
C GLU A 160 20.19 8.15 -17.46
N LYS A 161 19.61 9.19 -18.06
CA LYS A 161 20.06 9.72 -19.34
C LYS A 161 20.96 10.93 -19.06
N SER A 162 22.23 10.83 -19.42
CA SER A 162 23.18 11.95 -19.40
C SER A 162 23.66 12.23 -20.82
N GLY A 163 22.98 13.16 -21.52
CA GLY A 163 23.19 13.40 -22.95
C GLY A 163 22.80 12.17 -23.78
N ASP A 164 23.67 11.76 -24.70
CA ASP A 164 23.47 10.59 -25.58
C ASP A 164 23.76 9.23 -24.88
N LYS A 165 24.15 9.23 -23.60
CA LYS A 165 24.42 8.00 -22.86
C LYS A 165 23.29 7.66 -21.93
N THR A 166 22.71 6.48 -22.16
CA THR A 166 21.75 5.86 -21.23
C THR A 166 22.53 4.92 -20.31
N SER A 167 22.50 5.16 -19.00
CA SER A 167 23.05 4.28 -17.99
C SER A 167 21.94 3.73 -17.10
N VAL A 168 21.97 2.43 -16.86
CA VAL A 168 21.07 1.77 -15.90
C VAL A 168 21.80 1.73 -14.57
N ARG A 169 21.29 2.49 -13.59
CA ARG A 169 21.80 2.47 -12.23
C ARG A 169 20.87 1.67 -11.32
N LYS A 170 21.44 0.77 -10.53
CA LYS A 170 20.70 0.15 -9.43
C LYS A 170 20.57 1.17 -8.32
N VAL A 171 19.34 1.50 -7.92
CA VAL A 171 19.08 2.56 -6.93
C VAL A 171 18.74 2.00 -5.57
N GLY A 172 18.20 0.77 -5.52
CA GLY A 172 17.80 0.16 -4.26
C GLY A 172 16.90 -1.06 -4.45
N MET A 173 16.23 -1.41 -3.39
CA MET A 173 15.21 -2.47 -3.38
C MET A 173 13.84 -1.81 -3.23
N GLU A 174 12.96 -2.05 -4.19
CA GLU A 174 11.58 -1.56 -4.17
C GLU A 174 10.64 -2.66 -3.67
N PRO A 175 9.75 -2.38 -2.68
CA PRO A 175 8.74 -3.34 -2.26
C PRO A 175 7.82 -3.73 -3.41
N ILE A 176 7.49 -5.02 -3.54
CA ILE A 176 6.47 -5.49 -4.49
C ILE A 176 5.11 -5.26 -3.85
N GLN A 177 4.64 -4.03 -3.95
CA GLN A 177 3.34 -3.56 -3.48
C GLN A 177 3.02 -2.25 -4.24
N ARG A 178 1.85 -1.68 -4.00
CA ARG A 178 1.51 -0.34 -4.52
C ARG A 178 2.53 0.67 -4.01
N ALA A 179 3.03 1.51 -4.90
CA ALA A 179 3.96 2.58 -4.55
C ALA A 179 3.37 3.46 -3.43
N GLY A 180 4.20 3.80 -2.44
CA GLY A 180 3.80 4.59 -1.29
C GLY A 180 3.20 3.79 -0.13
N MET A 181 3.04 2.47 -0.25
CA MET A 181 2.52 1.63 0.83
C MET A 181 3.41 1.71 2.09
N GLU A 182 4.69 1.89 1.93
CA GLU A 182 5.68 2.04 3.01
C GLU A 182 5.42 3.27 3.89
N TYR A 183 4.78 4.32 3.33
CA TYR A 183 4.46 5.54 4.09
C TYR A 183 3.38 5.32 5.15
N GLU A 184 2.62 4.26 5.05
CA GLU A 184 1.54 3.95 5.99
C GLU A 184 2.05 3.32 7.29
N PHE A 185 3.25 2.74 7.30
CA PHE A 185 3.80 2.08 8.47
C PHE A 185 4.58 3.05 9.39
N ASP A 186 4.65 2.73 10.69
CA ASP A 186 5.42 3.50 11.68
C ASP A 186 6.91 3.22 11.57
N VAL A 187 7.27 1.97 11.28
CA VAL A 187 8.65 1.49 11.11
C VAL A 187 8.71 0.65 9.84
N VAL A 188 9.70 0.94 8.98
CA VAL A 188 10.01 0.15 7.79
C VAL A 188 11.45 -0.35 7.89
N LEU A 189 11.61 -1.66 7.76
CA LEU A 189 12.90 -2.35 7.77
C LEU A 189 13.15 -2.94 6.38
N ASP A 190 14.19 -2.45 5.71
CA ASP A 190 14.63 -2.99 4.43
C ASP A 190 15.74 -4.01 4.66
N MET A 191 15.44 -5.29 4.38
CA MET A 191 16.39 -6.39 4.60
C MET A 191 17.19 -6.71 3.35
N ASP A 192 18.49 -6.90 3.51
CA ASP A 192 19.39 -7.36 2.46
C ASP A 192 19.70 -8.87 2.56
N TRP A 193 20.51 -9.39 1.62
CA TRP A 193 20.94 -10.81 1.62
C TRP A 193 21.90 -11.18 2.75
N ASP A 194 22.59 -10.21 3.35
CA ASP A 194 23.48 -10.40 4.48
C ASP A 194 22.73 -10.33 5.82
N HIS A 195 21.38 -10.31 5.75
CA HIS A 195 20.47 -10.19 6.89
C HIS A 195 20.60 -8.88 7.68
N ASN A 196 21.07 -7.83 7.03
CA ASN A 196 20.99 -6.50 7.63
C ASN A 196 19.58 -5.96 7.45
N ALA A 197 19.01 -5.41 8.53
CA ALA A 197 17.81 -4.61 8.50
C ALA A 197 18.22 -3.13 8.53
N ILE A 198 17.93 -2.43 7.46
CA ILE A 198 18.12 -0.98 7.33
C ILE A 198 16.81 -0.33 7.74
N VAL A 199 16.84 0.53 8.75
CA VAL A 199 15.65 1.30 9.16
C VAL A 199 15.45 2.44 8.19
N SER A 200 14.70 2.21 7.12
CA SER A 200 14.47 3.19 6.04
C SER A 200 13.40 4.22 6.37
N LYS A 201 12.52 3.90 7.32
CA LYS A 201 11.51 4.82 7.85
C LYS A 201 11.25 4.50 9.30
N THR A 202 11.17 5.52 10.14
CA THR A 202 10.73 5.40 11.52
C THR A 202 10.22 6.74 12.05
N ARG A 203 9.39 6.68 13.11
CA ARG A 203 9.01 7.84 13.94
C ARG A 203 9.76 7.85 15.27
N MET A 204 10.75 6.97 15.41
CA MET A 204 11.56 6.80 16.61
C MET A 204 12.99 7.27 16.35
N ASP A 205 13.42 8.36 17.00
CA ASP A 205 14.78 8.88 16.86
C ASP A 205 15.84 7.85 17.28
N SER A 206 15.53 6.99 18.25
CA SER A 206 16.47 6.01 18.81
C SER A 206 16.90 4.89 17.87
N ILE A 207 16.13 4.66 16.79
CA ILE A 207 16.48 3.65 15.76
C ILE A 207 16.59 4.26 14.36
N ALA A 208 16.45 5.58 14.21
CA ALA A 208 16.59 6.23 12.93
C ALA A 208 17.95 5.95 12.30
N ASP A 209 17.94 5.65 11.00
CA ASP A 209 19.14 5.37 10.18
C ASP A 209 20.02 4.20 10.66
N LEU A 210 19.54 3.36 11.59
CA LEU A 210 20.28 2.19 12.03
C LEU A 210 20.31 1.11 10.94
N VAL A 211 21.45 0.43 10.89
CA VAL A 211 21.63 -0.82 10.17
C VAL A 211 21.92 -1.90 11.20
N VAL A 212 21.02 -2.87 11.32
CA VAL A 212 21.11 -3.92 12.33
C VAL A 212 21.26 -5.28 11.64
N ASN A 213 22.40 -5.93 11.84
CA ASN A 213 22.60 -7.28 11.33
C ASN A 213 21.84 -8.29 12.21
N LYS A 214 20.97 -9.09 11.59
CA LYS A 214 20.17 -10.11 12.27
C LYS A 214 19.42 -9.53 13.47
N PRO A 215 18.40 -8.68 13.26
CA PRO A 215 17.66 -8.07 14.37
C PRO A 215 17.23 -9.10 15.42
N ASP A 216 17.49 -8.80 16.66
CA ASP A 216 17.25 -9.65 17.82
C ASP A 216 16.18 -9.07 18.76
N ALA A 217 16.00 -9.73 19.90
CA ALA A 217 15.03 -9.30 20.90
C ALA A 217 15.37 -7.93 21.51
N GLU A 218 16.67 -7.54 21.59
CA GLU A 218 17.06 -6.21 22.10
C GLU A 218 16.60 -5.11 21.13
N PHE A 219 16.79 -5.30 19.84
CA PHE A 219 16.28 -4.39 18.83
C PHE A 219 14.74 -4.30 18.87
N ALA A 220 14.06 -5.44 18.96
CA ALA A 220 12.60 -5.51 19.06
C ALA A 220 12.09 -4.80 20.33
N GLN A 221 12.81 -4.91 21.46
CA GLN A 221 12.46 -4.26 22.71
C GLN A 221 12.48 -2.73 22.61
N LYS A 222 13.40 -2.15 21.84
CA LYS A 222 13.40 -0.69 21.59
C LYS A 222 12.11 -0.24 20.93
N ILE A 223 11.58 -1.02 20.00
CA ILE A 223 10.29 -0.75 19.34
C ILE A 223 9.14 -0.87 20.35
N ALA A 224 9.12 -1.95 21.15
CA ALA A 224 8.10 -2.18 22.16
C ALA A 224 8.05 -1.04 23.22
N ASP A 225 9.20 -0.64 23.72
CA ASP A 225 9.34 0.45 24.70
C ASP A 225 8.81 1.78 24.14
N TRP A 226 9.11 2.06 22.87
CA TRP A 226 8.62 3.27 22.22
C TRP A 226 7.10 3.24 22.05
N LEU A 227 6.52 2.12 21.63
CA LEU A 227 5.07 1.97 21.44
C LEU A 227 4.32 2.10 22.78
N SER A 228 4.92 1.63 23.86
CA SER A 228 4.33 1.68 25.21
C SER A 228 4.62 3.00 25.98
N SER A 229 5.55 3.83 25.51
CA SER A 229 6.03 5.04 26.23
C SER A 229 5.05 6.24 26.19
N GLY A 230 3.76 6.02 25.91
CA GLY A 230 2.72 7.05 25.92
C GLY A 230 1.76 6.91 27.09
N GLU A 231 0.87 7.87 27.25
CA GLU A 231 -0.29 7.70 28.11
C GLU A 231 -1.14 6.54 27.60
N ALA A 232 -1.88 5.87 28.49
CA ALA A 232 -2.79 4.79 28.08
C ALA A 232 -3.71 5.29 26.95
N ALA A 233 -3.85 4.48 25.91
CA ALA A 233 -4.73 4.79 24.78
C ALA A 233 -6.10 5.17 25.33
N ARG A 234 -6.62 6.33 24.93
CA ARG A 234 -8.02 6.68 25.25
C ARG A 234 -8.90 5.58 24.66
N PRO A 235 -9.89 5.06 25.43
CA PRO A 235 -10.86 4.18 24.80
C PRO A 235 -11.41 4.90 23.58
N GLU A 236 -11.38 4.24 22.42
CA GLU A 236 -12.02 4.79 21.22
C GLU A 236 -13.43 5.22 21.60
N PRO A 237 -13.88 6.43 21.18
CA PRO A 237 -15.28 6.74 21.28
C PRO A 237 -16.01 5.58 20.63
N LEU A 238 -16.85 4.88 21.40
CA LEU A 238 -17.69 3.80 20.89
C LEU A 238 -18.17 4.23 19.51
N ALA A 239 -17.78 3.48 18.48
CA ALA A 239 -18.22 3.74 17.13
C ALA A 239 -19.70 4.04 17.24
N VAL A 240 -20.11 5.22 16.83
CA VAL A 240 -21.53 5.55 16.74
C VAL A 240 -22.06 4.43 15.86
N GLN A 241 -22.78 3.49 16.47
CA GLN A 241 -23.50 2.48 15.72
C GLN A 241 -24.36 3.31 14.78
N GLU A 242 -24.05 3.27 13.51
CA GLU A 242 -24.98 3.75 12.52
C GLU A 242 -26.30 3.05 12.85
N PRO A 243 -27.39 3.80 13.05
CA PRO A 243 -28.67 3.17 13.35
C PRO A 243 -28.88 2.12 12.26
N ALA A 244 -29.20 0.89 12.68
CA ALA A 244 -29.55 -0.17 11.75
C ALA A 244 -30.60 0.41 10.80
N VAL A 245 -30.20 0.72 9.58
CA VAL A 245 -31.11 1.13 8.52
C VAL A 245 -31.83 -0.15 8.15
N GLU A 246 -33.04 -0.33 8.68
CA GLU A 246 -33.99 -1.25 8.11
C GLU A 246 -34.01 -0.94 6.61
N GLN A 247 -33.79 -1.95 5.79
CA GLN A 247 -33.84 -1.86 4.34
C GLN A 247 -35.29 -1.61 3.94
N GLU A 248 -35.78 -0.37 4.08
CA GLU A 248 -36.87 0.10 3.29
C GLU A 248 -36.37 0.29 1.86
N ALA A 249 -37.10 -0.31 0.92
CA ALA A 249 -36.81 -0.25 -0.49
C ALA A 249 -36.69 1.22 -0.93
N VAL A 250 -35.45 1.66 -1.24
CA VAL A 250 -35.20 3.02 -1.72
C VAL A 250 -35.85 3.16 -3.08
N ASN A 251 -36.78 4.09 -3.17
CA ASN A 251 -37.49 4.45 -4.39
C ASN A 251 -36.49 5.04 -5.39
N VAL A 252 -36.44 4.56 -6.61
CA VAL A 252 -35.45 4.89 -7.64
C VAL A 252 -35.42 6.39 -7.96
N GLU A 253 -36.55 7.11 -7.71
CA GLU A 253 -36.68 8.54 -7.96
C GLU A 253 -35.85 9.44 -6.98
N GLU A 254 -35.52 8.96 -5.76
CA GLU A 254 -34.68 9.72 -4.83
C GLU A 254 -33.15 9.58 -5.13
N GLY A 255 -32.74 8.55 -5.85
CA GLY A 255 -31.34 8.36 -6.26
C GLY A 255 -30.85 9.39 -7.27
N GLU A 256 -31.73 9.85 -8.17
CA GLU A 256 -31.37 10.85 -9.19
C GLU A 256 -31.15 12.25 -8.58
N ALA A 257 -31.90 12.61 -7.54
CA ALA A 257 -31.74 13.90 -6.84
C ALA A 257 -30.43 14.02 -6.04
N ILE A 258 -29.86 12.91 -5.56
CA ILE A 258 -28.58 12.90 -4.83
C ILE A 258 -27.40 13.04 -5.80
N VAL A 259 -27.49 12.48 -7.00
CA VAL A 259 -26.48 12.63 -8.05
C VAL A 259 -26.44 14.07 -8.55
N GLU A 260 -27.58 14.76 -8.62
CA GLU A 260 -27.67 16.16 -9.00
C GLU A 260 -27.16 17.12 -7.90
N ALA A 261 -27.25 16.74 -6.62
CA ALA A 261 -26.74 17.52 -5.48
C ALA A 261 -25.21 17.38 -5.23
N LEU A 262 -24.56 16.35 -5.79
CA LEU A 262 -23.10 16.19 -5.82
C LEU A 262 -22.46 16.94 -7.01
N GLY A 263 -23.20 17.90 -7.55
CA GLY A 263 -22.91 18.72 -8.68
C GLY A 263 -21.47 19.18 -8.82
N GLU A 264 -20.97 18.94 -10.02
CA GLU A 264 -19.96 19.73 -10.74
C GLU A 264 -18.70 20.09 -9.94
N ARG A 265 -17.82 19.10 -9.71
CA ARG A 265 -16.41 19.42 -9.59
C ARG A 265 -15.94 19.89 -10.97
N SER A 266 -15.91 21.20 -11.18
CA SER A 266 -15.28 21.76 -12.38
C SER A 266 -13.78 21.50 -12.31
N PHE A 267 -13.30 20.54 -13.11
CA PHE A 267 -11.87 20.30 -13.28
C PHE A 267 -11.23 21.48 -14.01
N THR A 268 -10.04 21.85 -13.59
CA THR A 268 -9.26 22.95 -14.19
C THR A 268 -8.11 22.41 -15.02
N GLN A 269 -7.55 23.25 -15.90
CA GLN A 269 -6.30 22.92 -16.60
C GLN A 269 -5.16 22.59 -15.62
N GLY A 270 -5.15 23.21 -14.44
CA GLY A 270 -4.19 22.93 -13.38
C GLY A 270 -4.31 21.50 -12.85
N ASP A 271 -5.53 20.99 -12.70
CA ASP A 271 -5.78 19.61 -12.28
C ASP A 271 -5.30 18.60 -13.33
N LEU A 272 -5.44 18.91 -14.63
CA LEU A 272 -4.91 18.09 -15.72
C LEU A 272 -3.38 18.02 -15.70
N VAL A 273 -2.71 19.16 -15.48
CA VAL A 273 -1.24 19.21 -15.36
C VAL A 273 -0.77 18.46 -14.11
N ALA A 274 -1.48 18.56 -12.99
CA ALA A 274 -1.16 17.81 -11.77
C ALA A 274 -1.31 16.31 -12.00
N LEU A 275 -2.37 15.88 -12.67
CA LEU A 275 -2.61 14.48 -13.03
C LEU A 275 -1.50 13.96 -13.97
N ALA A 276 -1.15 14.72 -15.00
CA ALA A 276 -0.12 14.34 -15.97
C ALA A 276 1.27 14.21 -15.32
N ARG A 277 1.58 15.11 -14.38
CA ARG A 277 2.81 15.07 -13.61
C ARG A 277 2.87 13.84 -12.70
N GLN A 278 1.76 13.52 -12.05
CA GLN A 278 1.66 12.35 -11.16
C GLN A 278 1.71 11.03 -11.91
N SER A 279 1.08 10.93 -13.10
CA SER A 279 0.90 9.69 -13.83
C SER A 279 2.01 9.39 -14.83
N TYR A 280 2.64 10.42 -15.40
CA TYR A 280 3.57 10.28 -16.53
C TYR A 280 4.86 11.12 -16.37
N ASP A 281 5.00 11.86 -15.26
CA ASP A 281 6.07 12.86 -15.04
C ASP A 281 6.13 13.96 -16.12
N PHE A 282 4.99 14.31 -16.69
CA PHE A 282 4.88 15.34 -17.71
C PHE A 282 4.82 16.73 -17.07
N ASP A 283 5.56 17.66 -17.66
CA ASP A 283 5.42 19.09 -17.38
C ASP A 283 4.25 19.73 -18.18
N ALA A 284 3.95 20.99 -17.88
CA ALA A 284 2.86 21.71 -18.55
C ALA A 284 3.06 21.82 -20.08
N SER A 285 4.31 21.85 -20.57
CA SER A 285 4.63 21.89 -22.00
C SER A 285 4.31 20.56 -22.69
N GLN A 286 4.64 19.46 -22.04
CA GLN A 286 4.35 18.11 -22.52
C GLN A 286 2.84 17.83 -22.52
N VAL A 287 2.11 18.31 -21.52
CA VAL A 287 0.64 18.26 -21.50
C VAL A 287 0.07 19.04 -22.69
N GLY A 288 0.57 20.26 -22.95
CA GLY A 288 0.16 21.04 -24.11
C GLY A 288 0.46 20.35 -25.45
N ALA A 289 1.61 19.66 -25.56
CA ALA A 289 1.97 18.90 -26.75
C ALA A 289 1.05 17.69 -26.95
N ALA A 290 0.73 16.95 -25.88
CA ALA A 290 -0.19 15.80 -25.90
C ALA A 290 -1.58 16.22 -26.40
N LEU A 291 -2.15 17.28 -25.82
CA LEU A 291 -3.47 17.78 -26.21
C LEU A 291 -3.50 18.24 -27.68
N LYS A 292 -2.45 18.96 -28.12
CA LYS A 292 -2.33 19.41 -29.49
C LYS A 292 -2.20 18.28 -30.49
N ALA A 293 -1.51 17.20 -30.16
CA ALA A 293 -1.35 16.01 -30.99
C ALA A 293 -2.71 15.32 -31.28
N GLN A 294 -3.67 15.45 -30.39
CA GLN A 294 -5.04 14.91 -30.52
C GLN A 294 -6.07 15.98 -30.98
N GLY A 295 -5.59 17.15 -31.42
CA GLY A 295 -6.45 18.18 -32.01
C GLY A 295 -7.14 19.10 -31.02
N HIS A 296 -6.80 19.06 -29.75
CA HIS A 296 -7.33 19.97 -28.74
C HIS A 296 -6.53 21.31 -28.74
N SER A 297 -7.22 22.41 -28.97
CA SER A 297 -6.59 23.76 -29.03
C SER A 297 -6.82 24.62 -27.80
N THR A 298 -7.89 24.33 -27.05
CA THR A 298 -8.31 25.02 -25.83
C THR A 298 -8.77 24.02 -24.79
N PHE A 299 -8.58 24.37 -23.51
CA PHE A 299 -9.09 23.54 -22.41
C PHE A 299 -10.59 23.77 -22.24
N ASP A 300 -11.35 22.67 -22.21
CA ASP A 300 -12.77 22.64 -21.90
C ASP A 300 -13.04 21.46 -20.94
N VAL A 301 -13.68 21.74 -19.83
CA VAL A 301 -13.94 20.75 -18.78
C VAL A 301 -14.79 19.56 -19.25
N GLU A 302 -15.68 19.78 -20.22
CA GLU A 302 -16.51 18.72 -20.80
C GLU A 302 -15.69 17.67 -21.56
N ASN A 303 -14.49 18.00 -21.96
CA ASN A 303 -13.56 17.12 -22.68
C ASN A 303 -12.52 16.43 -21.74
N TRP A 304 -12.72 16.43 -20.43
CA TRP A 304 -11.77 15.89 -19.45
C TRP A 304 -11.29 14.49 -19.78
N ASP A 305 -12.20 13.57 -20.08
CA ASP A 305 -11.86 12.17 -20.39
C ASP A 305 -11.02 12.08 -21.69
N SER A 306 -11.32 12.92 -22.68
CA SER A 306 -10.55 12.99 -23.92
C SER A 306 -9.13 13.54 -23.70
N TYR A 307 -8.95 14.45 -22.75
CA TYR A 307 -7.61 14.94 -22.38
C TYR A 307 -6.78 13.88 -21.65
N VAL A 308 -7.40 13.10 -20.77
CA VAL A 308 -6.73 11.98 -20.10
C VAL A 308 -6.30 10.93 -21.11
N GLU A 309 -7.15 10.62 -22.10
CA GLU A 309 -6.80 9.72 -23.22
C GLU A 309 -5.65 10.28 -24.08
N ALA A 310 -5.67 11.58 -24.38
CA ALA A 310 -4.59 12.24 -25.13
C ALA A 310 -3.23 12.14 -24.41
N LEU A 311 -3.21 12.27 -23.08
CA LEU A 311 -1.99 12.10 -22.28
C LEU A 311 -1.47 10.66 -22.35
N ALA A 312 -2.35 9.66 -22.28
CA ALA A 312 -1.99 8.25 -22.37
C ALA A 312 -1.39 7.91 -23.73
N LEU A 313 -2.04 8.33 -24.83
CA LEU A 313 -1.57 8.12 -26.20
C LEU A 313 -0.24 8.81 -26.47
N TYR A 314 -0.06 10.01 -25.93
CA TYR A 314 1.21 10.75 -26.06
C TYR A 314 2.34 10.03 -25.32
N ASN A 315 2.07 9.49 -24.12
CA ASN A 315 3.05 8.70 -23.38
C ASN A 315 3.42 7.41 -24.15
N GLU A 316 2.45 6.70 -24.72
CA GLU A 316 2.72 5.53 -25.57
C GLU A 316 3.60 5.87 -26.76
N SER A 317 3.33 6.99 -27.45
CA SER A 317 4.15 7.46 -28.58
C SER A 317 5.60 7.75 -28.20
N ILE A 318 5.81 8.32 -27.00
CA ILE A 318 7.14 8.54 -26.43
C ILE A 318 7.83 7.21 -26.14
N GLN A 319 7.11 6.24 -25.56
CA GLN A 319 7.64 4.92 -25.26
C GLN A 319 8.03 4.16 -26.53
N GLU A 320 7.20 4.18 -27.57
CA GLU A 320 7.50 3.57 -28.88
C GLU A 320 8.69 4.25 -29.56
N ALA A 321 8.76 5.58 -29.56
CA ALA A 321 9.89 6.31 -30.10
C ALA A 321 11.20 5.97 -29.37
N ASN A 322 11.13 5.81 -28.03
CA ASN A 322 12.25 5.42 -27.22
C ASN A 322 12.68 3.96 -27.50
N GLN A 323 11.73 3.03 -27.77
CA GLN A 323 12.04 1.64 -28.13
C GLN A 323 12.63 1.55 -29.53
N ALA A 324 12.13 2.31 -30.51
CA ALA A 324 12.66 2.35 -31.87
C ALA A 324 14.09 2.87 -31.92
N HIS A 325 14.45 3.82 -31.02
CA HIS A 325 15.81 4.34 -30.91
C HIS A 325 16.80 3.39 -30.22
N VAL A 326 16.31 2.37 -29.53
CA VAL A 326 17.15 1.34 -28.88
C VAL A 326 17.52 0.21 -29.87
N LEU A 327 16.82 0.10 -30.99
CA LEU A 327 17.03 -0.94 -32.01
C LEU A 327 17.81 -0.47 -33.24
N THR A 328 18.22 0.79 -33.28
CA THR A 328 19.13 1.36 -34.30
C THR A 328 20.46 1.78 -33.67
#